data_ad3359ca059ebd411ff7fa3642aebd64
#
_entry.id   ad3359ca059ebd411ff7fa3642aebd64
#
_cell.length_a   1.000
_cell.length_b   1.000
_cell.length_c   1.000
_cell.angle_alpha   90.00
_cell.angle_beta   90.00
_cell.angle_gamma   90.00
#
_symmetry.space_group_name_H-M   'P 1'
#
loop_
_entity.id
_entity.type
_entity.pdbx_description
1 polymer ?
#
loop_
_entity_poly.entity_id
_entity_poly.type
_entity_poly.pdbx_seq_one_letter_code
_entity_poly.pdbx_strand_id
1 'polypeptide(L)'
;MKQPNKTLLLFSFLLITTFSFSQNERLIIGRTTGKLFIKNDLVIRTFGFANSLSGQVTLPGYDIDVKEGDSVNIDFWNISQGNPVSLYCKEIEFTQRNKQKEIMNKKEPVHHMEHGFYSFQAKKSGTYLYYSPENYPFNLQAGMFGVIIIRLKEKDSLADKPSTEILWCSNEIDTKWHTDAIMGTEYDDSNKSILLPDYKPNYFLINGETILKNKGLQSLEHKKNAVLLRLVNAGLYIHEIKFPLDTKLQFISGNGTHIKALSTGYNVALDPGECLELYAFFGDTAKKAKIRYQFINPLSKKIFYQADIPVFY
;
A
#
# COMPACT_ATOMS: atom_id res chain seq x y z
N MET A 1 -31.71 2.72 -64.76
CA MET A 1 -31.26 1.99 -63.56
C MET A 1 -29.84 2.39 -63.25
N LYS A 2 -29.63 3.20 -62.20
CA LYS A 2 -28.29 3.65 -61.77
C LYS A 2 -27.77 2.64 -60.73
N GLN A 3 -26.58 2.05 -60.95
CA GLN A 3 -25.90 1.21 -59.99
C GLN A 3 -25.45 2.02 -58.76
N PRO A 4 -25.60 1.53 -57.55
CA PRO A 4 -25.10 2.20 -56.37
C PRO A 4 -23.59 2.06 -56.27
N ASN A 5 -22.93 3.19 -55.96
CA ASN A 5 -21.51 3.34 -55.81
C ASN A 5 -20.94 2.42 -54.72
N LYS A 6 -20.19 1.40 -55.12
CA LYS A 6 -19.46 0.47 -54.24
C LYS A 6 -18.36 1.12 -53.37
N THR A 7 -18.01 2.39 -53.64
CA THR A 7 -16.97 3.16 -52.95
C THR A 7 -17.44 3.69 -51.59
N LEU A 8 -18.75 3.80 -51.34
CA LEU A 8 -19.26 4.33 -50.05
C LEU A 8 -19.27 3.27 -48.91
N LEU A 9 -19.25 1.99 -49.29
CA LEU A 9 -19.26 0.90 -48.28
C LEU A 9 -17.88 0.58 -47.71
N LEU A 10 -16.80 0.96 -48.39
CA LEU A 10 -15.43 0.74 -47.90
C LEU A 10 -15.00 1.76 -46.85
N PHE A 11 -15.58 2.97 -46.85
CA PHE A 11 -15.25 3.99 -45.86
C PHE A 11 -15.93 3.81 -44.50
N SER A 12 -17.04 3.09 -44.45
CA SER A 12 -17.73 2.82 -43.18
C SER A 12 -17.09 1.68 -42.34
N PHE A 13 -16.24 0.85 -42.98
CA PHE A 13 -15.57 -0.27 -42.26
C PHE A 13 -14.21 0.12 -41.63
N LEU A 14 -13.66 1.28 -42.02
CA LEU A 14 -12.35 1.74 -41.51
C LEU A 14 -12.49 2.59 -40.24
N LEU A 15 -13.71 2.87 -39.77
CA LEU A 15 -13.96 3.76 -38.62
C LEU A 15 -14.22 3.00 -37.30
N ILE A 16 -14.06 1.67 -37.28
CA ILE A 16 -14.44 0.84 -36.09
C ILE A 16 -13.22 0.32 -35.31
N THR A 17 -11.99 0.66 -35.66
CA THR A 17 -10.82 0.09 -35.02
C THR A 17 -9.88 1.05 -34.29
N THR A 18 -10.38 2.17 -33.82
CA THR A 18 -9.64 2.96 -32.83
C THR A 18 -10.34 2.94 -31.49
N PHE A 19 -10.55 1.76 -30.92
CA PHE A 19 -10.54 1.67 -29.46
C PHE A 19 -9.10 1.91 -29.02
N SER A 20 -8.77 3.16 -28.83
CA SER A 20 -7.60 3.57 -28.09
C SER A 20 -7.79 3.08 -26.67
N PHE A 21 -7.25 1.90 -26.35
CA PHE A 21 -7.00 1.55 -24.97
C PHE A 21 -6.05 2.63 -24.46
N SER A 22 -6.57 3.58 -23.70
CA SER A 22 -5.75 4.45 -22.88
C SER A 22 -4.93 3.54 -21.99
N GLN A 23 -3.69 3.28 -22.37
CA GLN A 23 -2.73 2.63 -21.52
C GLN A 23 -2.48 3.60 -20.36
N ASN A 24 -3.09 3.34 -19.22
CA ASN A 24 -2.76 4.02 -17.97
C ASN A 24 -1.34 3.61 -17.55
N GLU A 25 -0.35 4.21 -18.18
CA GLU A 25 1.04 4.04 -17.79
C GLU A 25 1.29 4.88 -16.53
N ARG A 26 1.75 4.23 -15.48
CA ARG A 26 2.02 4.86 -14.20
C ARG A 26 3.52 4.89 -13.96
N LEU A 27 4.04 6.06 -13.63
CA LEU A 27 5.43 6.20 -13.25
C LEU A 27 5.58 5.93 -11.75
N ILE A 28 6.46 5.00 -11.40
CA ILE A 28 6.89 4.76 -10.02
C ILE A 28 8.39 4.92 -9.94
N ILE A 29 8.85 5.69 -8.97
CA ILE A 29 10.28 5.97 -8.77
C ILE A 29 10.73 5.42 -7.43
N GLY A 30 11.68 4.48 -7.46
CA GLY A 30 12.35 3.96 -6.28
C GLY A 30 13.47 4.89 -5.81
N ARG A 31 13.45 5.28 -4.53
CA ARG A 31 14.42 6.18 -3.92
C ARG A 31 14.93 5.68 -2.58
N THR A 32 16.21 6.01 -2.29
CA THR A 32 16.85 5.76 -0.99
C THR A 32 17.19 7.05 -0.24
N THR A 33 16.68 8.19 -0.70
CA THR A 33 17.00 9.53 -0.18
C THR A 33 15.79 10.27 0.40
N GLY A 34 14.74 9.54 0.79
CA GLY A 34 13.56 10.11 1.43
C GLY A 34 13.86 10.60 2.86
N LYS A 35 13.01 11.49 3.34
CA LYS A 35 13.04 11.99 4.72
C LYS A 35 11.68 11.85 5.36
N LEU A 36 11.62 11.23 6.52
CA LEU A 36 10.42 11.08 7.32
C LEU A 36 10.51 11.94 8.58
N PHE A 37 9.54 12.83 8.76
CA PHE A 37 9.45 13.74 9.90
C PHE A 37 8.62 13.09 11.01
N ILE A 38 9.28 12.52 11.99
CA ILE A 38 8.61 11.79 13.09
C ILE A 38 8.07 12.76 14.15
N LYS A 39 8.91 13.71 14.57
CA LYS A 39 8.61 14.77 15.53
C LYS A 39 9.26 16.07 15.04
N ASN A 40 8.96 17.19 15.70
CA ASN A 40 9.44 18.51 15.30
C ASN A 40 10.96 18.57 15.04
N ASP A 41 11.75 17.76 15.77
CA ASP A 41 13.20 17.78 15.69
C ASP A 41 13.82 16.45 15.24
N LEU A 42 13.00 15.43 14.95
CA LEU A 42 13.48 14.12 14.50
C LEU A 42 13.11 13.86 13.06
N VAL A 43 14.11 13.93 12.21
CA VAL A 43 14.03 13.54 10.80
C VAL A 43 14.88 12.31 10.61
N ILE A 44 14.30 11.25 10.08
CA ILE A 44 15.02 10.03 9.73
C ILE A 44 15.07 9.87 8.22
N ARG A 45 16.16 9.28 7.73
CA ARG A 45 16.27 8.87 6.34
C ARG A 45 15.32 7.70 6.10
N THR A 46 14.62 7.68 5.00
CA THR A 46 13.75 6.59 4.59
C THR A 46 13.93 6.28 3.11
N PHE A 47 13.68 5.05 2.75
CA PHE A 47 13.52 4.64 1.36
C PHE A 47 12.05 4.77 0.97
N GLY A 48 11.71 4.59 -0.30
CA GLY A 48 10.32 4.50 -0.69
C GLY A 48 10.07 4.74 -2.16
N PHE A 49 8.79 4.76 -2.50
CA PHE A 49 8.31 4.97 -3.85
C PHE A 49 7.66 6.34 -3.98
N ALA A 50 7.97 7.04 -5.08
CA ALA A 50 7.38 8.32 -5.44
C ALA A 50 6.76 8.23 -6.84
N ASN A 51 5.89 9.18 -7.20
CA ASN A 51 5.23 9.23 -8.51
C ASN A 51 5.87 10.23 -9.48
N SER A 52 6.92 10.92 -9.06
CA SER A 52 7.67 11.87 -9.88
C SER A 52 9.09 12.07 -9.38
N LEU A 53 9.98 12.58 -10.24
CA LEU A 53 11.37 12.85 -9.88
C LEU A 53 11.51 13.90 -8.77
N SER A 54 10.63 14.86 -8.70
CA SER A 54 10.60 15.88 -7.63
C SER A 54 9.73 15.46 -6.44
N GLY A 55 9.00 14.31 -6.56
CA GLY A 55 8.12 13.82 -5.52
C GLY A 55 8.86 13.43 -4.24
N GLN A 56 8.28 13.79 -3.10
CA GLN A 56 8.77 13.30 -1.82
C GLN A 56 8.38 11.83 -1.61
N VAL A 57 9.21 11.10 -0.90
CA VAL A 57 8.86 9.78 -0.41
C VAL A 57 7.86 9.93 0.72
N THR A 58 6.78 9.15 0.65
CA THR A 58 5.75 9.06 1.70
C THR A 58 5.65 7.61 2.20
N LEU A 59 5.02 7.38 3.32
CA LEU A 59 4.70 6.05 3.85
C LEU A 59 3.18 5.95 4.08
N PRO A 60 2.47 5.08 3.36
CA PRO A 60 2.97 4.28 2.24
C PRO A 60 3.50 5.17 1.10
N GLY A 61 4.25 4.55 0.18
CA GLY A 61 4.68 5.17 -1.06
C GLY A 61 3.49 5.39 -2.02
N TYR A 62 3.77 5.49 -3.31
CA TYR A 62 2.75 5.78 -4.31
C TYR A 62 1.62 4.74 -4.33
N ASP A 63 0.37 5.19 -4.17
CA ASP A 63 -0.81 4.35 -4.23
C ASP A 63 -1.29 4.14 -5.68
N ILE A 64 -1.56 2.88 -6.04
CA ILE A 64 -2.13 2.50 -7.32
C ILE A 64 -3.63 2.26 -7.13
N ASP A 65 -4.47 3.21 -7.52
CA ASP A 65 -5.93 3.11 -7.44
C ASP A 65 -6.51 2.83 -8.84
N VAL A 66 -7.18 1.68 -9.00
CA VAL A 66 -7.69 1.17 -10.27
C VAL A 66 -9.00 0.42 -10.08
N LYS A 67 -9.69 0.10 -11.18
CA LYS A 67 -10.94 -0.68 -11.16
C LYS A 67 -10.67 -2.13 -11.56
N GLU A 68 -11.49 -3.01 -11.05
CA GLU A 68 -11.50 -4.42 -11.44
C GLU A 68 -11.68 -4.58 -12.96
N GLY A 69 -10.80 -5.38 -13.58
CA GLY A 69 -10.70 -5.58 -15.01
C GLY A 69 -9.78 -4.60 -15.74
N ASP A 70 -9.18 -3.63 -15.05
CA ASP A 70 -8.18 -2.74 -15.65
C ASP A 70 -6.88 -3.48 -15.92
N SER A 71 -6.24 -3.15 -17.05
CA SER A 71 -4.84 -3.47 -17.34
C SER A 71 -3.98 -2.31 -16.87
N VAL A 72 -3.05 -2.59 -15.98
CA VAL A 72 -2.15 -1.58 -15.40
C VAL A 72 -0.76 -1.77 -15.96
N ASN A 73 -0.16 -0.70 -16.48
CA ASN A 73 1.24 -0.67 -16.90
C ASN A 73 2.01 0.30 -15.99
N ILE A 74 3.21 -0.09 -15.60
CA ILE A 74 4.06 0.66 -14.69
C ILE A 74 5.42 0.82 -15.36
N ASP A 75 5.85 2.07 -15.53
CA ASP A 75 7.24 2.42 -15.76
C ASP A 75 7.88 2.65 -14.39
N PHE A 76 8.69 1.70 -13.97
CA PHE A 76 9.43 1.77 -12.72
C PHE A 76 10.83 2.28 -12.98
N TRP A 77 11.18 3.43 -12.43
CA TRP A 77 12.53 4.01 -12.54
C TRP A 77 13.24 3.91 -11.19
N ASN A 78 14.34 3.15 -11.17
CA ASN A 78 15.18 3.05 -9.98
C ASN A 78 16.25 4.14 -9.96
N ILE A 79 16.06 5.18 -9.14
CA ILE A 79 17.07 6.20 -8.87
C ILE A 79 17.72 6.02 -7.48
N SER A 80 17.51 4.86 -6.85
CA SER A 80 18.13 4.51 -5.58
C SER A 80 19.61 4.21 -5.80
N GLN A 81 20.46 4.87 -5.07
CA GLN A 81 21.92 4.73 -5.23
C GLN A 81 22.38 3.36 -4.72
N GLY A 82 23.03 2.60 -5.61
CA GLY A 82 23.65 1.33 -5.29
C GLY A 82 22.71 0.13 -5.04
N ASN A 83 21.41 0.34 -4.87
CA ASN A 83 20.48 -0.74 -4.57
C ASN A 83 19.66 -1.15 -5.78
N PRO A 84 19.73 -2.42 -6.20
CA PRO A 84 18.75 -2.97 -7.14
C PRO A 84 17.38 -3.03 -6.45
N VAL A 85 16.32 -2.69 -7.18
CA VAL A 85 14.93 -2.63 -6.66
C VAL A 85 13.98 -3.25 -7.68
N SER A 86 13.02 -4.04 -7.21
CA SER A 86 11.92 -4.51 -8.03
C SER A 86 10.58 -4.26 -7.34
N LEU A 87 9.49 -4.53 -8.05
CA LEU A 87 8.15 -4.46 -7.51
C LEU A 87 7.61 -5.88 -7.30
N TYR A 88 7.15 -6.15 -6.10
CA TYR A 88 6.54 -7.42 -5.73
C TYR A 88 5.23 -7.19 -4.96
N CYS A 89 4.22 -8.00 -5.27
CA CYS A 89 2.99 -8.13 -4.50
C CYS A 89 2.67 -9.62 -4.37
N LYS A 90 2.29 -10.06 -3.18
CA LYS A 90 2.02 -11.48 -2.92
C LYS A 90 0.81 -12.00 -3.69
N GLU A 91 -0.24 -11.20 -3.77
CA GLU A 91 -1.54 -11.58 -4.34
C GLU A 91 -1.71 -11.15 -5.81
N ILE A 92 -0.85 -10.25 -6.31
CA ILE A 92 -0.91 -9.73 -7.68
C ILE A 92 0.39 -10.10 -8.39
N GLU A 93 0.25 -10.87 -9.45
CA GLU A 93 1.40 -11.25 -10.28
C GLU A 93 1.75 -10.12 -11.25
N PHE A 94 2.93 -9.52 -11.04
CA PHE A 94 3.51 -8.59 -12.01
C PHE A 94 4.20 -9.34 -13.13
N THR A 95 3.90 -8.98 -14.37
CA THR A 95 4.66 -9.37 -15.55
C THR A 95 5.71 -8.29 -15.80
N GLN A 96 7.01 -8.67 -15.81
CA GLN A 96 8.10 -7.77 -16.13
C GLN A 96 8.46 -7.86 -17.60
N ARG A 97 8.78 -6.70 -18.21
CA ARG A 97 9.20 -6.57 -19.60
C ARG A 97 10.55 -5.87 -19.67
N ASN A 98 11.32 -6.21 -20.70
CA ASN A 98 12.57 -5.52 -21.02
C ASN A 98 12.32 -4.18 -21.75
N LYS A 99 13.39 -3.45 -22.09
CA LYS A 99 13.32 -2.17 -22.83
C LYS A 99 12.66 -2.30 -24.21
N GLN A 100 12.68 -3.49 -24.80
CA GLN A 100 12.02 -3.82 -26.07
C GLN A 100 10.55 -4.22 -25.89
N LYS A 101 10.04 -4.13 -24.65
CA LYS A 101 8.68 -4.53 -24.25
C LYS A 101 8.37 -6.02 -24.36
N GLU A 102 9.40 -6.86 -24.46
CA GLU A 102 9.27 -8.32 -24.45
C GLU A 102 9.14 -8.84 -23.03
N ILE A 103 8.31 -9.87 -22.84
CA ILE A 103 8.11 -10.48 -21.51
C ILE A 103 9.40 -11.19 -21.10
N MET A 104 9.85 -10.89 -19.90
CA MET A 104 11.02 -11.54 -19.31
C MET A 104 10.61 -12.87 -18.66
N ASN A 105 11.30 -13.95 -19.01
CA ASN A 105 11.06 -15.28 -18.43
C ASN A 105 11.47 -15.34 -16.95
N LYS A 106 12.47 -14.54 -16.57
CA LYS A 106 12.94 -14.39 -15.19
C LYS A 106 12.83 -12.94 -14.77
N LYS A 107 12.20 -12.70 -13.63
CA LYS A 107 12.13 -11.36 -13.04
C LYS A 107 13.52 -10.98 -12.52
N GLU A 108 13.97 -9.79 -12.87
CA GLU A 108 15.25 -9.25 -12.45
C GLU A 108 15.05 -7.90 -11.75
N PRO A 109 15.83 -7.60 -10.72
CA PRO A 109 15.76 -6.28 -10.09
C PRO A 109 16.29 -5.22 -11.08
N VAL A 110 15.72 -4.04 -10.97
CA VAL A 110 16.10 -2.88 -11.79
C VAL A 110 17.29 -2.19 -11.12
N HIS A 111 18.38 -2.05 -11.85
CA HIS A 111 19.60 -1.42 -11.33
C HIS A 111 19.47 0.11 -11.29
N HIS A 112 20.42 0.75 -10.60
CA HIS A 112 20.49 2.21 -10.49
C HIS A 112 20.42 2.91 -11.85
N MET A 113 19.58 3.95 -11.95
CA MET A 113 19.30 4.73 -13.17
C MET A 113 18.68 3.95 -14.33
N GLU A 114 18.19 2.74 -14.08
CA GLU A 114 17.49 1.93 -15.07
C GLU A 114 15.97 1.97 -14.88
N HIS A 115 15.26 1.62 -15.96
CA HIS A 115 13.84 1.42 -16.00
C HIS A 115 13.48 -0.06 -16.06
N GLY A 116 12.46 -0.44 -15.30
CA GLY A 116 11.80 -1.74 -15.38
C GLY A 116 10.34 -1.55 -15.73
N PHE A 117 9.84 -2.28 -16.72
CA PHE A 117 8.46 -2.18 -17.14
C PHE A 117 7.64 -3.32 -16.57
N TYR A 118 6.66 -3.00 -15.76
CA TYR A 118 5.77 -3.98 -15.13
C TYR A 118 4.35 -3.83 -15.63
N SER A 119 3.62 -4.92 -15.66
CA SER A 119 2.18 -4.89 -15.92
C SER A 119 1.45 -5.92 -15.09
N PHE A 120 0.19 -5.65 -14.77
CA PHE A 120 -0.71 -6.61 -14.15
C PHE A 120 -2.16 -6.38 -14.56
N GLN A 121 -2.99 -7.42 -14.38
CA GLN A 121 -4.43 -7.33 -14.51
C GLN A 121 -5.06 -7.17 -13.13
N ALA A 122 -5.89 -6.17 -12.95
CA ALA A 122 -6.69 -5.94 -11.75
C ALA A 122 -7.85 -6.96 -11.69
N LYS A 123 -7.56 -8.22 -11.30
CA LYS A 123 -8.50 -9.34 -11.39
C LYS A 123 -9.56 -9.37 -10.29
N LYS A 124 -9.22 -8.92 -9.11
CA LYS A 124 -10.07 -9.03 -7.92
C LYS A 124 -10.00 -7.73 -7.11
N SER A 125 -11.17 -7.18 -6.78
CA SER A 125 -11.26 -6.01 -5.91
C SER A 125 -10.68 -6.29 -4.54
N GLY A 126 -10.05 -5.28 -3.94
CA GLY A 126 -9.39 -5.40 -2.65
C GLY A 126 -8.25 -4.39 -2.49
N THR A 127 -7.62 -4.45 -1.33
CA THR A 127 -6.42 -3.69 -0.98
C THR A 127 -5.24 -4.62 -0.86
N TYR A 128 -4.11 -4.26 -1.44
CA TYR A 128 -2.93 -5.10 -1.56
C TYR A 128 -1.66 -4.31 -1.24
N LEU A 129 -0.71 -4.98 -0.59
CA LEU A 129 0.61 -4.41 -0.31
C LEU A 129 1.57 -4.77 -1.44
N TYR A 130 2.25 -3.78 -2.04
CA TYR A 130 3.41 -4.02 -2.89
C TYR A 130 4.67 -3.45 -2.25
N TYR A 131 5.80 -4.09 -2.47
CA TYR A 131 7.07 -3.68 -1.86
C TYR A 131 8.28 -4.16 -2.67
N SER A 132 9.49 -3.70 -2.30
CA SER A 132 10.75 -4.22 -2.83
C SER A 132 11.19 -5.44 -2.03
N PRO A 133 11.30 -6.62 -2.67
CA PRO A 133 11.71 -7.86 -1.98
C PRO A 133 13.23 -7.94 -1.77
N GLU A 134 14.01 -7.10 -2.43
CA GLU A 134 15.47 -7.08 -2.28
C GLU A 134 15.85 -6.68 -0.86
N ASN A 135 16.91 -7.29 -0.34
CA ASN A 135 17.40 -7.04 1.03
C ASN A 135 16.30 -7.19 2.12
N TYR A 136 15.30 -8.06 1.86
CA TYR A 136 14.27 -8.30 2.86
C TYR A 136 14.86 -8.80 4.18
N PRO A 137 14.43 -8.29 5.36
CA PRO A 137 13.31 -7.37 5.57
C PRO A 137 13.68 -5.89 5.52
N PHE A 138 14.93 -5.56 5.22
CA PHE A 138 15.46 -4.20 5.35
C PHE A 138 14.75 -3.20 4.42
N ASN A 139 14.63 -3.47 3.11
CA ASN A 139 13.99 -2.54 2.18
C ASN A 139 12.53 -2.25 2.55
N LEU A 140 11.79 -3.28 2.99
CA LEU A 140 10.42 -3.10 3.48
C LEU A 140 10.39 -2.18 4.70
N GLN A 141 11.20 -2.48 5.72
CA GLN A 141 11.27 -1.70 6.95
C GLN A 141 11.78 -0.27 6.68
N ALA A 142 12.71 -0.10 5.75
CA ALA A 142 13.22 1.20 5.34
C ALA A 142 12.18 2.08 4.62
N GLY A 143 11.05 1.51 4.18
CA GLY A 143 9.93 2.25 3.60
C GLY A 143 9.62 1.94 2.14
N MET A 144 10.29 0.96 1.50
CA MET A 144 10.00 0.58 0.11
C MET A 144 8.74 -0.28 0.00
N PHE A 145 7.60 0.33 0.28
CA PHE A 145 6.28 -0.27 0.13
C PHE A 145 5.24 0.76 -0.30
N GLY A 146 4.16 0.29 -0.91
CA GLY A 146 3.00 1.09 -1.28
C GLY A 146 1.75 0.22 -1.34
N VAL A 147 0.61 0.80 -1.70
CA VAL A 147 -0.68 0.14 -1.68
C VAL A 147 -1.30 0.11 -3.08
N ILE A 148 -1.90 -1.03 -3.43
CA ILE A 148 -2.74 -1.18 -4.61
C ILE A 148 -4.17 -1.31 -4.14
N ILE A 149 -5.05 -0.41 -4.60
CA ILE A 149 -6.48 -0.46 -4.36
C ILE A 149 -7.18 -0.82 -5.67
N ILE A 150 -7.81 -1.97 -5.72
CA ILE A 150 -8.64 -2.41 -6.84
C ILE A 150 -10.10 -2.24 -6.43
N ARG A 151 -10.78 -1.30 -7.07
CA ARG A 151 -12.20 -0.99 -6.79
C ARG A 151 -13.13 -1.88 -7.61
N LEU A 152 -14.27 -2.26 -7.04
CA LEU A 152 -15.34 -2.93 -7.77
C LEU A 152 -15.82 -2.07 -8.95
N LYS A 153 -16.21 -2.72 -10.05
CA LYS A 153 -16.97 -2.05 -11.12
C LYS A 153 -18.34 -1.60 -10.60
N GLU A 154 -18.79 -0.43 -11.04
CA GLU A 154 -19.96 0.30 -10.52
C GLU A 154 -21.30 -0.45 -10.50
N LYS A 155 -21.43 -1.60 -11.16
CA LYS A 155 -22.70 -2.37 -11.22
C LYS A 155 -23.17 -3.00 -9.91
N ASP A 156 -22.28 -3.11 -8.91
CA ASP A 156 -22.61 -3.74 -7.62
C ASP A 156 -22.77 -2.72 -6.49
N SER A 157 -23.34 -1.55 -6.79
CA SER A 157 -23.62 -0.52 -5.79
C SER A 157 -24.75 -1.00 -4.87
N LEU A 158 -24.40 -1.58 -3.74
CA LEU A 158 -25.32 -1.69 -2.61
C LEU A 158 -25.68 -0.28 -2.15
N ALA A 159 -26.98 0.03 -2.06
CA ALA A 159 -27.51 1.34 -1.71
C ALA A 159 -27.03 1.87 -0.33
N ASP A 160 -26.45 1.00 0.50
CA ASP A 160 -26.04 1.29 1.89
C ASP A 160 -24.52 1.32 2.12
N LYS A 161 -23.70 1.48 1.05
CA LYS A 161 -22.25 1.58 1.23
C LYS A 161 -21.87 2.84 2.01
N PRO A 162 -20.94 2.73 2.98
CA PRO A 162 -20.36 3.90 3.61
C PRO A 162 -19.74 4.85 2.58
N SER A 163 -20.00 6.13 2.72
CA SER A 163 -19.42 7.16 1.84
C SER A 163 -17.99 7.53 2.23
N THR A 164 -17.58 7.17 3.44
CA THR A 164 -16.26 7.45 3.99
C THR A 164 -15.37 6.22 3.86
N GLU A 165 -14.18 6.42 3.31
CA GLU A 165 -13.15 5.41 3.15
C GLU A 165 -11.87 5.87 3.85
N ILE A 166 -11.23 4.98 4.60
CA ILE A 166 -10.00 5.26 5.33
C ILE A 166 -9.01 4.15 5.08
N LEU A 167 -7.82 4.51 4.62
CA LEU A 167 -6.67 3.62 4.52
C LEU A 167 -5.81 3.78 5.79
N TRP A 168 -5.57 2.68 6.49
CA TRP A 168 -4.58 2.55 7.54
C TRP A 168 -3.48 1.57 7.11
N CYS A 169 -2.44 2.10 6.50
CA CYS A 169 -1.21 1.37 6.25
C CYS A 169 -0.27 1.60 7.43
N SER A 170 -0.10 0.58 8.24
CA SER A 170 0.67 0.66 9.48
C SER A 170 2.01 -0.05 9.36
N ASN A 171 3.00 0.51 9.99
CA ASN A 171 4.35 -0.05 10.08
C ASN A 171 5.03 0.44 11.37
N GLU A 172 6.12 -0.21 11.72
CA GLU A 172 7.00 0.23 12.80
C GLU A 172 8.43 0.46 12.27
N ILE A 173 9.16 1.34 12.94
CA ILE A 173 10.52 1.73 12.56
C ILE A 173 11.46 1.53 13.74
N ASP A 174 12.58 0.87 13.49
CA ASP A 174 13.75 0.89 14.36
C ASP A 174 14.77 1.92 13.83
N THR A 175 14.90 3.04 14.52
CA THR A 175 15.81 4.12 14.09
C THR A 175 17.28 3.71 14.01
N LYS A 176 17.66 2.60 14.64
CA LYS A 176 19.01 2.05 14.50
C LYS A 176 19.26 1.49 13.09
N TRP A 177 18.23 1.05 12.40
CA TRP A 177 18.32 0.61 11.01
C TRP A 177 18.31 1.78 10.02
N HIS A 178 17.99 3.01 10.48
CA HIS A 178 17.91 4.24 9.67
C HIS A 178 19.14 5.13 9.81
N THR A 179 20.26 4.62 10.29
CA THR A 179 21.53 5.36 10.36
C THR A 179 22.20 5.38 9.00
N ASP A 180 23.00 6.40 8.74
CA ASP A 180 23.74 6.51 7.46
C ASP A 180 24.68 5.32 7.24
N ALA A 181 25.25 4.77 8.31
CA ALA A 181 26.09 3.57 8.23
C ALA A 181 25.36 2.33 7.70
N ILE A 182 24.06 2.19 7.99
CA ILE A 182 23.23 1.05 7.56
C ILE A 182 22.53 1.36 6.25
N MET A 183 21.96 2.55 6.11
CA MET A 183 21.23 2.92 4.89
C MET A 183 22.15 3.18 3.70
N GLY A 184 23.44 3.11 3.93
CA GLY A 184 24.48 3.32 2.93
C GLY A 184 24.69 4.79 2.66
N THR A 185 25.94 5.13 2.37
CA THR A 185 26.31 6.36 1.72
C THR A 185 26.16 6.17 0.21
N GLU A 186 25.94 7.24 -0.50
CA GLU A 186 25.90 7.27 -1.95
C GLU A 186 27.16 6.57 -2.51
N TYR A 187 26.99 5.61 -3.41
CA TYR A 187 28.05 4.87 -4.10
C TYR A 187 28.88 3.90 -3.23
N ASP A 188 28.38 3.46 -2.10
CA ASP A 188 29.10 2.45 -1.34
C ASP A 188 29.09 1.08 -2.07
N ASP A 189 30.19 0.34 -1.91
CA ASP A 189 30.43 -0.91 -2.60
C ASP A 189 29.27 -1.91 -2.31
N SER A 190 28.49 -2.23 -3.36
CA SER A 190 27.35 -3.14 -3.30
C SER A 190 27.68 -4.56 -2.81
N ASN A 191 28.96 -4.87 -2.65
CA ASN A 191 29.47 -6.16 -2.18
C ASN A 191 29.69 -6.20 -0.64
N LYS A 192 29.48 -5.09 0.05
CA LYS A 192 29.61 -5.06 1.51
C LYS A 192 28.35 -5.57 2.20
N SER A 193 28.44 -6.70 2.86
CA SER A 193 27.38 -7.17 3.76
C SER A 193 27.22 -6.22 4.95
N ILE A 194 26.00 -5.73 5.16
CA ILE A 194 25.67 -4.90 6.33
C ILE A 194 25.12 -5.82 7.42
N LEU A 195 25.71 -5.76 8.59
CA LEU A 195 25.18 -6.45 9.76
C LEU A 195 24.11 -5.59 10.41
N LEU A 196 22.85 -6.03 10.32
CA LEU A 196 21.74 -5.37 10.99
C LEU A 196 21.74 -5.70 12.49
N PRO A 197 21.60 -4.70 13.37
CA PRO A 197 21.37 -4.96 14.79
C PRO A 197 20.01 -5.62 15.02
N ASP A 198 19.80 -6.21 16.20
CA ASP A 198 18.49 -6.77 16.60
C ASP A 198 17.39 -5.74 16.38
N TYR A 199 16.32 -6.18 15.72
CA TYR A 199 15.16 -5.33 15.44
C TYR A 199 14.37 -5.03 16.72
N LYS A 200 14.40 -3.78 17.15
CA LYS A 200 13.67 -3.26 18.32
C LYS A 200 13.03 -1.92 17.96
N PRO A 201 11.85 -1.93 17.31
CA PRO A 201 11.23 -0.71 16.81
C PRO A 201 10.91 0.26 17.95
N ASN A 202 11.11 1.53 17.68
CA ASN A 202 10.88 2.62 18.64
C ASN A 202 9.89 3.68 18.14
N TYR A 203 9.42 3.56 16.89
CA TYR A 203 8.34 4.37 16.34
C TYR A 203 7.31 3.47 15.66
N PHE A 204 6.02 3.81 15.87
CA PHE A 204 4.86 3.07 15.39
C PHE A 204 3.98 4.03 14.61
N LEU A 205 3.76 3.73 13.34
CA LEU A 205 3.20 4.64 12.37
C LEU A 205 1.92 4.09 11.76
N ILE A 206 1.03 5.00 11.38
CA ILE A 206 -0.05 4.79 10.43
C ILE A 206 0.06 5.88 9.37
N ASN A 207 0.16 5.48 8.10
CA ASN A 207 0.32 6.38 6.97
C ASN A 207 1.49 7.38 7.16
N GLY A 208 2.63 6.89 7.68
CA GLY A 208 3.83 7.68 7.89
C GLY A 208 3.80 8.64 9.08
N GLU A 209 2.69 8.74 9.77
CA GLU A 209 2.55 9.54 10.98
C GLU A 209 2.56 8.68 12.24
N THR A 210 3.12 9.18 13.32
CA THR A 210 3.03 8.46 14.61
C THR A 210 1.57 8.28 15.01
N ILE A 211 1.23 7.11 15.53
CA ILE A 211 -0.16 6.77 15.90
C ILE A 211 -0.82 7.83 16.77
N LEU A 212 -0.08 8.43 17.70
CA LEU A 212 -0.60 9.47 18.59
C LEU A 212 -0.99 10.77 17.87
N LYS A 213 -0.46 11.02 16.67
CA LYS A 213 -0.81 12.19 15.84
C LYS A 213 -1.88 11.84 14.79
N ASN A 214 -2.19 10.55 14.63
CA ASN A 214 -3.11 10.11 13.61
C ASN A 214 -4.53 10.61 13.91
N LYS A 215 -5.04 11.46 13.03
CA LYS A 215 -6.41 11.99 13.09
C LYS A 215 -7.41 11.09 12.36
N GLY A 216 -7.02 9.88 12.01
CA GLY A 216 -7.60 8.99 11.01
C GLY A 216 -9.11 8.88 10.93
N LEU A 217 -9.82 8.94 12.05
CA LEU A 217 -11.29 8.89 12.07
C LEU A 217 -11.95 10.25 12.32
N GLN A 218 -11.16 11.32 12.50
CA GLN A 218 -11.70 12.66 12.81
C GLN A 218 -12.54 13.29 11.70
N SER A 219 -12.43 12.79 10.47
CA SER A 219 -13.18 13.28 9.31
C SER A 219 -14.52 12.60 9.08
N LEU A 220 -14.98 11.76 10.03
CA LEU A 220 -16.31 11.14 9.95
C LEU A 220 -17.39 12.20 10.15
N GLU A 221 -17.81 12.87 9.07
CA GLU A 221 -18.97 13.74 9.09
C GLU A 221 -20.27 12.93 9.27
N HIS A 222 -20.89 13.17 10.30
CA HIS A 222 -22.22 12.98 10.92
C HIS A 222 -23.36 12.19 10.22
N LYS A 223 -23.23 11.59 9.05
CA LYS A 223 -24.45 11.08 8.38
C LYS A 223 -24.66 9.57 8.40
N LYS A 224 -23.63 8.78 8.56
CA LYS A 224 -23.76 7.32 8.80
C LYS A 224 -22.55 6.90 9.64
N ASN A 225 -22.80 6.33 10.81
CA ASN A 225 -21.76 5.80 11.71
C ASN A 225 -20.95 4.62 11.11
N ALA A 226 -20.71 4.66 9.81
CA ALA A 226 -20.09 3.59 9.06
C ALA A 226 -18.93 4.09 8.19
N VAL A 227 -17.86 3.31 8.14
CA VAL A 227 -16.67 3.60 7.36
C VAL A 227 -16.15 2.33 6.70
N LEU A 228 -15.67 2.47 5.47
CA LEU A 228 -14.83 1.45 4.84
C LEU A 228 -13.40 1.62 5.36
N LEU A 229 -12.94 0.64 6.12
CA LEU A 229 -11.55 0.57 6.57
C LEU A 229 -10.77 -0.36 5.66
N ARG A 230 -9.66 0.15 5.13
CA ARG A 230 -8.62 -0.60 4.42
C ARG A 230 -7.40 -0.68 5.34
N LEU A 231 -7.16 -1.85 5.87
CA LEU A 231 -6.10 -2.12 6.83
C LEU A 231 -4.96 -2.85 6.13
N VAL A 232 -3.74 -2.34 6.27
CA VAL A 232 -2.53 -2.91 5.67
C VAL A 232 -1.45 -2.97 6.73
N ASN A 233 -0.88 -4.15 6.95
CA ASN A 233 0.30 -4.31 7.78
C ASN A 233 1.55 -4.36 6.90
N ALA A 234 2.25 -3.21 6.79
CA ALA A 234 3.53 -3.09 6.10
C ALA A 234 4.74 -3.20 7.05
N GLY A 235 4.52 -3.65 8.28
CA GLY A 235 5.54 -3.85 9.30
C GLY A 235 6.05 -5.29 9.40
N LEU A 236 6.86 -5.53 10.42
CA LEU A 236 7.41 -6.85 10.77
C LEU A 236 6.76 -7.44 12.01
N TYR A 237 5.94 -6.67 12.72
CA TYR A 237 5.18 -7.11 13.88
C TYR A 237 3.75 -7.48 13.50
N ILE A 238 3.08 -8.25 14.35
CA ILE A 238 1.64 -8.50 14.22
C ILE A 238 0.91 -7.24 14.68
N HIS A 239 -0.04 -6.76 13.88
CA HIS A 239 -0.87 -5.61 14.24
C HIS A 239 -2.24 -6.10 14.68
N GLU A 240 -2.60 -5.80 15.93
CA GLU A 240 -3.89 -6.16 16.50
C GLU A 240 -4.71 -4.90 16.78
N ILE A 241 -5.94 -4.86 16.29
CA ILE A 241 -6.83 -3.71 16.37
C ILE A 241 -8.08 -4.11 17.14
N LYS A 242 -8.31 -3.48 18.28
CA LYS A 242 -9.49 -3.72 19.14
C LYS A 242 -10.49 -2.59 18.97
N PHE A 243 -11.65 -2.95 18.48
CA PHE A 243 -12.77 -2.03 18.28
C PHE A 243 -13.67 -1.98 19.51
N PRO A 244 -14.37 -0.84 19.73
CA PRO A 244 -15.34 -0.70 20.83
C PRO A 244 -16.46 -1.75 20.81
N LEU A 245 -17.09 -1.97 21.96
CA LEU A 245 -18.11 -3.01 22.18
C LEU A 245 -19.29 -2.93 21.21
N ASP A 246 -19.76 -1.72 20.92
CA ASP A 246 -20.92 -1.47 20.06
C ASP A 246 -20.58 -1.29 18.57
N THR A 247 -19.32 -1.54 18.19
CA THR A 247 -18.92 -1.58 16.79
C THR A 247 -19.33 -2.90 16.16
N LYS A 248 -19.96 -2.84 14.98
CA LYS A 248 -20.20 -4.02 14.14
C LYS A 248 -19.23 -4.00 12.98
N LEU A 249 -18.57 -5.12 12.72
CA LEU A 249 -17.65 -5.28 11.60
C LEU A 249 -18.24 -6.22 10.56
N GLN A 250 -18.15 -5.81 9.30
CA GLN A 250 -18.49 -6.63 8.16
C GLN A 250 -17.27 -6.78 7.27
N PHE A 251 -16.75 -7.99 7.16
CA PHE A 251 -15.64 -8.33 6.27
C PHE A 251 -16.05 -8.16 4.80
N ILE A 252 -15.13 -7.65 3.99
CA ILE A 252 -15.31 -7.45 2.54
C ILE A 252 -14.30 -8.29 1.77
N SER A 253 -13.02 -8.04 1.99
CA SER A 253 -11.93 -8.71 1.26
C SER A 253 -10.64 -8.72 2.06
N GLY A 254 -9.64 -9.44 1.57
CA GLY A 254 -8.30 -9.48 2.12
C GLY A 254 -7.86 -10.87 2.56
N ASN A 255 -6.65 -10.94 3.09
CA ASN A 255 -6.00 -12.16 3.57
C ASN A 255 -5.76 -12.14 5.09
N GLY A 256 -6.12 -11.05 5.78
CA GLY A 256 -6.14 -10.98 7.23
C GLY A 256 -7.12 -12.02 7.78
N THR A 257 -6.61 -12.96 8.59
CA THR A 257 -7.32 -14.20 8.91
C THR A 257 -8.04 -14.19 10.24
N HIS A 258 -7.82 -13.18 11.07
CA HIS A 258 -8.24 -13.23 12.46
C HIS A 258 -9.16 -12.07 12.84
N ILE A 259 -10.44 -12.16 12.42
CA ILE A 259 -11.50 -11.33 12.99
C ILE A 259 -12.20 -12.15 14.07
N LYS A 260 -12.11 -11.72 15.31
CA LYS A 260 -12.72 -12.38 16.45
C LYS A 260 -13.67 -11.44 17.18
N ALA A 261 -14.92 -11.86 17.32
CA ALA A 261 -15.87 -11.20 18.20
C ALA A 261 -15.47 -11.44 19.66
N LEU A 262 -15.44 -10.40 20.46
CA LEU A 262 -15.15 -10.43 21.89
C LEU A 262 -16.34 -9.85 22.68
N SER A 263 -16.38 -10.12 23.99
CA SER A 263 -17.36 -9.47 24.88
C SER A 263 -17.21 -7.94 24.96
N THR A 264 -16.06 -7.41 24.55
CA THR A 264 -15.68 -5.99 24.54
C THR A 264 -15.56 -5.40 23.13
N GLY A 265 -16.26 -5.98 22.13
CA GLY A 265 -16.21 -5.56 20.74
C GLY A 265 -15.57 -6.59 19.83
N TYR A 266 -14.74 -6.13 18.89
CA TYR A 266 -14.06 -7.00 17.92
C TYR A 266 -12.55 -6.83 18.01
N ASN A 267 -11.84 -7.92 17.83
CA ASN A 267 -10.41 -7.96 17.63
C ASN A 267 -10.10 -8.37 16.19
N VAL A 268 -9.30 -7.58 15.52
CA VAL A 268 -8.79 -7.82 14.16
C VAL A 268 -7.28 -7.91 14.23
N ALA A 269 -6.72 -9.01 13.77
CA ALA A 269 -5.27 -9.19 13.71
C ALA A 269 -4.80 -9.34 12.26
N LEU A 270 -3.67 -8.72 11.97
CA LEU A 270 -2.98 -8.74 10.69
C LEU A 270 -1.53 -9.19 10.92
N ASP A 271 -1.16 -10.31 10.34
CA ASP A 271 0.25 -10.71 10.27
C ASP A 271 1.05 -9.81 9.31
N PRO A 272 2.38 -9.77 9.39
CA PRO A 272 3.20 -9.01 8.45
C PRO A 272 2.85 -9.29 6.99
N GLY A 273 2.59 -8.22 6.23
CA GLY A 273 2.20 -8.29 4.82
C GLY A 273 0.71 -8.55 4.56
N GLU A 274 -0.11 -8.72 5.58
CA GLU A 274 -1.55 -8.92 5.40
C GLU A 274 -2.32 -7.61 5.17
N CYS A 275 -3.40 -7.74 4.39
CA CYS A 275 -4.34 -6.68 4.09
C CYS A 275 -5.77 -7.12 4.41
N LEU A 276 -6.63 -6.19 4.83
CA LEU A 276 -8.01 -6.47 5.16
C LEU A 276 -8.89 -5.27 4.82
N GLU A 277 -10.04 -5.53 4.22
CA GLU A 277 -11.10 -4.55 4.02
C GLU A 277 -12.33 -4.94 4.81
N LEU A 278 -12.88 -3.98 5.52
CA LEU A 278 -14.10 -4.18 6.28
C LEU A 278 -14.92 -2.89 6.37
N TYR A 279 -16.24 -3.05 6.47
CA TYR A 279 -17.10 -1.98 6.98
C TYR A 279 -17.12 -2.03 8.50
N ALA A 280 -16.84 -0.88 9.12
CA ALA A 280 -17.02 -0.67 10.54
C ALA A 280 -18.24 0.22 10.76
N PHE A 281 -19.22 -0.27 11.55
CA PHE A 281 -20.42 0.45 11.96
C PHE A 281 -20.30 0.75 13.44
N PHE A 282 -20.13 2.01 13.76
CA PHE A 282 -19.95 2.45 15.14
C PHE A 282 -21.31 2.78 15.78
N GLY A 283 -21.54 2.32 16.99
CA GLY A 283 -22.73 2.63 17.77
C GLY A 283 -22.68 4.01 18.45
N ASP A 284 -23.76 4.39 19.11
CA ASP A 284 -23.92 5.72 19.72
C ASP A 284 -22.93 6.00 20.87
N THR A 285 -22.43 4.95 21.53
CA THR A 285 -21.45 5.10 22.63
C THR A 285 -20.06 5.42 22.13
N ALA A 286 -19.80 5.26 20.84
CA ALA A 286 -18.50 5.47 20.23
C ALA A 286 -17.99 6.92 20.26
N LYS A 287 -18.86 7.93 20.59
CA LYS A 287 -18.45 9.35 20.73
C LYS A 287 -17.31 9.58 21.72
N LYS A 288 -17.10 8.66 22.67
CA LYS A 288 -16.01 8.70 23.65
C LYS A 288 -15.14 7.45 23.57
N ALA A 289 -15.43 6.57 22.63
CA ALA A 289 -14.72 5.31 22.49
C ALA A 289 -13.39 5.49 21.80
N LYS A 290 -12.52 4.51 21.98
CA LYS A 290 -11.18 4.46 21.39
C LYS A 290 -10.98 3.12 20.72
N ILE A 291 -10.36 3.15 19.56
CA ILE A 291 -9.82 1.97 18.91
C ILE A 291 -8.42 1.76 19.47
N ARG A 292 -8.15 0.58 20.01
CA ARG A 292 -6.82 0.25 20.51
C ARG A 292 -6.02 -0.45 19.43
N TYR A 293 -4.89 0.13 19.08
CA TYR A 293 -3.93 -0.42 18.14
C TYR A 293 -2.76 -1.00 18.90
N GLN A 294 -2.44 -2.28 18.65
CA GLN A 294 -1.36 -3.01 19.34
C GLN A 294 -0.37 -3.57 18.32
N PHE A 295 0.91 -3.46 18.64
CA PHE A 295 2.01 -4.08 17.92
C PHE A 295 2.55 -5.22 18.78
N ILE A 296 2.48 -6.43 18.24
CA ILE A 296 2.80 -7.66 18.95
C ILE A 296 4.04 -8.26 18.32
N ASN A 297 5.05 -8.51 19.14
CA ASN A 297 6.26 -9.17 18.68
C ASN A 297 5.92 -10.60 18.19
N PRO A 298 6.24 -10.97 16.94
CA PRO A 298 5.82 -12.24 16.34
C PRO A 298 6.45 -13.46 17.01
N LEU A 299 7.63 -13.32 17.62
CA LEU A 299 8.34 -14.41 18.29
C LEU A 299 7.83 -14.63 19.72
N SER A 300 7.81 -13.55 20.52
CA SER A 300 7.41 -13.65 21.94
C SER A 300 5.90 -13.65 22.15
N LYS A 301 5.11 -13.28 21.11
CA LYS A 301 3.66 -13.06 21.18
C LYS A 301 3.23 -12.05 22.26
N LYS A 302 4.14 -11.18 22.69
CA LYS A 302 3.87 -10.14 23.68
C LYS A 302 3.59 -8.81 23.00
N ILE A 303 2.68 -8.04 23.59
CA ILE A 303 2.45 -6.65 23.17
C ILE A 303 3.74 -5.88 23.41
N PHE A 304 4.27 -5.30 22.36
CA PHE A 304 5.48 -4.48 22.40
C PHE A 304 5.14 -2.99 22.56
N TYR A 305 4.08 -2.55 21.84
CA TYR A 305 3.57 -1.19 21.92
C TYR A 305 2.05 -1.20 21.73
N GLN A 306 1.38 -0.23 22.34
CA GLN A 306 -0.04 0.02 22.09
C GLN A 306 -0.36 1.50 22.18
N ALA A 307 -1.36 1.93 21.42
CA ALA A 307 -1.91 3.27 21.46
C ALA A 307 -3.43 3.24 21.26
N ASP A 308 -4.10 4.22 21.79
CA ASP A 308 -5.55 4.42 21.64
C ASP A 308 -5.80 5.54 20.63
N ILE A 309 -6.56 5.22 19.58
CA ILE A 309 -6.99 6.16 18.55
C ILE A 309 -8.44 6.54 18.86
N PRO A 310 -8.76 7.82 19.11
CA PRO A 310 -10.13 8.22 19.41
C PRO A 310 -11.03 8.04 18.18
N VAL A 311 -12.26 7.57 18.42
CA VAL A 311 -13.33 7.56 17.43
C VAL A 311 -14.12 8.86 17.62
N PHE A 312 -14.03 9.77 16.63
CA PHE A 312 -14.81 11.01 16.63
C PHE A 312 -15.93 10.92 15.60
N TYR A 313 -17.06 11.47 15.96
CA TYR A 313 -18.22 11.67 15.10
C TYR A 313 -18.40 13.14 14.77
#